data_63b8d67392682fbca8d2db363a804515
#
_entry.id   63b8d67392682fbca8d2db363a804515
#
_cell.length_a   1.000
_cell.length_b   1.000
_cell.length_c   1.000
_cell.angle_alpha   90.00
_cell.angle_beta   90.00
_cell.angle_gamma   90.00
#
_symmetry.space_group_name_H-M   'P 1'
#
loop_
_entity.id
_entity.type
_entity.pdbx_description
1 polymer ?
#
loop_
_entity_poly.entity_id
_entity_poly.type
_entity_poly.pdbx_seq_one_letter_code
_entity_poly.pdbx_strand_id
1 'polypeptide(L)'
;IIGAGGLGAPAAMYLAAAGVGTIGIADADEVDLSNLQRQIIHSTQDVGKAKVQSAKETMEAINPDVKVITYRTFVDSESIMDLIKDYDFIIDGTDNFPAKFLINDACVMAKKPFSHAGIIRFKGQLMTYVPGEGPCYRCVFKNPPPKDAVPTCKQAGVIGAMGGVIGSLQAMEAVKYILGVGDLLTGYLLTYDALKMEFRKIKLPEHTEDCAVCGDHPTITELIDYEQTECEGI
;
A
#
# COMPACT_ATOMS: atom_id res chain seq x y z
N ILE A 1 0.88 7.97 1.47
CA ILE A 1 -0.06 6.86 1.30
C ILE A 1 -0.50 6.86 -0.16
N ILE A 2 -0.24 5.77 -0.88
CA ILE A 2 -0.67 5.58 -2.25
C ILE A 2 -1.92 4.69 -2.24
N GLY A 3 -3.07 5.25 -2.60
CA GLY A 3 -4.40 4.64 -2.52
C GLY A 3 -5.18 5.02 -1.26
N ALA A 4 -6.33 5.67 -1.43
CA ALA A 4 -7.29 6.02 -0.37
C ALA A 4 -8.41 4.97 -0.24
N GLY A 5 -8.07 3.71 -0.57
CA GLY A 5 -8.97 2.58 -0.60
C GLY A 5 -9.11 1.85 0.75
N GLY A 6 -9.47 0.55 0.69
CA GLY A 6 -9.72 -0.25 1.90
C GLY A 6 -8.52 -0.44 2.83
N LEU A 7 -7.29 -0.41 2.31
CA LEU A 7 -6.05 -0.45 3.09
C LEU A 7 -5.60 0.94 3.51
N GLY A 8 -5.61 1.89 2.57
CA GLY A 8 -5.17 3.26 2.84
C GLY A 8 -6.08 4.01 3.82
N ALA A 9 -7.39 3.74 3.83
CA ALA A 9 -8.35 4.38 4.72
C ALA A 9 -7.99 4.22 6.21
N PRO A 10 -7.88 3.00 6.78
CA PRO A 10 -7.52 2.83 8.18
C PRO A 10 -6.08 3.31 8.45
N ALA A 11 -5.14 3.09 7.51
CA ALA A 11 -3.77 3.58 7.67
C ALA A 11 -3.74 5.10 7.84
N ALA A 12 -4.44 5.85 6.97
CA ALA A 12 -4.52 7.30 7.02
C ALA A 12 -5.14 7.81 8.32
N MET A 13 -6.25 7.21 8.76
CA MET A 13 -6.92 7.60 10.00
C MET A 13 -6.02 7.39 11.23
N TYR A 14 -5.36 6.24 11.35
CA TYR A 14 -4.49 5.98 12.48
C TYR A 14 -3.21 6.80 12.47
N LEU A 15 -2.63 7.11 11.32
CA LEU A 15 -1.48 8.01 11.24
C LEU A 15 -1.84 9.45 11.59
N ALA A 16 -3.02 9.92 11.17
CA ALA A 16 -3.53 11.23 11.59
C ALA A 16 -3.77 11.27 13.11
N ALA A 17 -4.44 10.26 13.66
CA ALA A 17 -4.68 10.16 15.11
C ALA A 17 -3.37 10.07 15.92
N ALA A 18 -2.34 9.39 15.38
CA ALA A 18 -1.02 9.31 16.00
C ALA A 18 -0.22 10.62 15.92
N GLY A 19 -0.66 11.62 15.16
CA GLY A 19 0.01 12.92 15.07
C GLY A 19 1.22 12.91 14.12
N VAL A 20 1.22 12.08 13.08
CA VAL A 20 2.23 12.15 12.02
C VAL A 20 2.14 13.52 11.37
N GLY A 21 3.24 14.29 11.40
CA GLY A 21 3.23 15.72 11.10
C GLY A 21 2.76 16.10 9.70
N THR A 22 3.18 15.33 8.67
CA THR A 22 2.72 15.54 7.29
C THR A 22 2.35 14.22 6.65
N ILE A 23 1.13 14.12 6.13
CA ILE A 23 0.62 12.93 5.43
C ILE A 23 0.26 13.31 4.00
N GLY A 24 0.98 12.72 3.03
CA GLY A 24 0.58 12.75 1.62
C GLY A 24 -0.40 11.62 1.34
N ILE A 25 -1.46 11.88 0.59
CA ILE A 25 -2.40 10.86 0.14
C ILE A 25 -2.70 11.01 -1.35
N ALA A 26 -2.48 9.94 -2.12
CA ALA A 26 -2.65 9.90 -3.57
C ALA A 26 -3.75 8.90 -3.97
N ASP A 27 -4.72 9.36 -4.74
CA ASP A 27 -5.78 8.54 -5.35
C ASP A 27 -6.47 9.37 -6.44
N ALA A 28 -6.79 8.78 -7.59
CA ALA A 28 -7.45 9.50 -8.68
C ALA A 28 -8.98 9.43 -8.62
N ASP A 29 -9.52 8.45 -7.90
CA ASP A 29 -10.93 8.11 -7.91
C ASP A 29 -11.81 9.08 -7.12
N GLU A 30 -13.10 8.96 -7.38
CA GLU A 30 -14.17 9.51 -6.56
C GLU A 30 -14.74 8.45 -5.62
N VAL A 31 -15.36 8.91 -4.55
CA VAL A 31 -16.05 8.03 -3.59
C VAL A 31 -17.31 7.46 -4.25
N ASP A 32 -17.41 6.15 -4.29
CA ASP A 32 -18.57 5.41 -4.76
C ASP A 32 -19.27 4.70 -3.60
N LEU A 33 -20.59 4.58 -3.67
CA LEU A 33 -21.39 3.94 -2.63
C LEU A 33 -20.92 2.51 -2.31
N SER A 34 -20.48 1.77 -3.33
CA SER A 34 -19.94 0.41 -3.19
C SER A 34 -18.62 0.35 -2.44
N ASN A 35 -17.95 1.49 -2.29
CA ASN A 35 -16.67 1.59 -1.57
C ASN A 35 -16.85 1.61 -0.06
N LEU A 36 -17.94 2.18 0.45
CA LEU A 36 -18.15 2.51 1.86
C LEU A 36 -18.08 1.32 2.80
N GLN A 37 -18.37 0.11 2.30
CA GLN A 37 -18.30 -1.12 3.10
C GLN A 37 -16.88 -1.48 3.57
N ARG A 38 -15.80 -0.85 2.97
CA ARG A 38 -14.40 -1.10 3.33
C ARG A 38 -13.53 0.15 3.39
N GLN A 39 -13.92 1.25 2.77
CA GLN A 39 -13.17 2.52 2.74
C GLN A 39 -13.72 3.47 3.81
N ILE A 40 -13.47 3.14 5.08
CA ILE A 40 -14.10 3.74 6.26
C ILE A 40 -13.73 5.20 6.53
N ILE A 41 -12.76 5.75 5.80
CA ILE A 41 -12.40 7.17 5.86
C ILE A 41 -13.43 8.06 5.14
N HIS A 42 -14.28 7.47 4.30
CA HIS A 42 -15.34 8.14 3.56
C HIS A 42 -16.71 7.86 4.17
N SER A 43 -17.64 8.78 4.00
CA SER A 43 -19.03 8.68 4.44
C SER A 43 -20.01 8.70 3.24
N THR A 44 -21.29 8.40 3.49
CA THR A 44 -22.35 8.50 2.48
C THR A 44 -22.47 9.91 1.89
N GLN A 45 -22.15 10.95 2.67
CA GLN A 45 -22.18 12.34 2.24
C GLN A 45 -21.05 12.68 1.26
N ASP A 46 -20.02 11.83 1.18
CA ASP A 46 -18.85 12.03 0.32
C ASP A 46 -19.00 11.38 -1.06
N VAL A 47 -20.10 10.66 -1.32
CA VAL A 47 -20.32 10.02 -2.63
C VAL A 47 -20.23 11.06 -3.75
N GLY A 48 -19.38 10.81 -4.75
CA GLY A 48 -19.05 11.72 -5.85
C GLY A 48 -17.95 12.75 -5.56
N LYS A 49 -17.45 12.84 -4.32
CA LYS A 49 -16.29 13.67 -3.97
C LYS A 49 -14.99 12.92 -4.29
N ALA A 50 -13.94 13.65 -4.68
CA ALA A 50 -12.62 13.04 -4.84
C ALA A 50 -12.18 12.36 -3.53
N LYS A 51 -11.73 11.09 -3.60
CA LYS A 51 -11.33 10.30 -2.41
C LYS A 51 -10.27 11.02 -1.58
N VAL A 52 -9.28 11.63 -2.21
CA VAL A 52 -8.22 12.37 -1.50
C VAL A 52 -8.75 13.57 -0.74
N GLN A 53 -9.79 14.25 -1.25
CA GLN A 53 -10.41 15.39 -0.56
C GLN A 53 -11.25 14.93 0.63
N SER A 54 -12.08 13.90 0.46
CA SER A 54 -12.84 13.29 1.55
C SER A 54 -11.91 12.75 2.64
N ALA A 55 -10.83 12.06 2.26
CA ALA A 55 -9.83 11.56 3.20
C ALA A 55 -9.15 12.69 3.98
N LYS A 56 -8.78 13.80 3.31
CA LYS A 56 -8.21 14.98 3.97
C LYS A 56 -9.13 15.53 5.04
N GLU A 57 -10.39 15.78 4.71
CA GLU A 57 -11.39 16.32 5.64
C GLU A 57 -11.55 15.43 6.86
N THR A 58 -11.59 14.11 6.69
CA THR A 58 -11.68 13.15 7.79
C THR A 58 -10.41 13.16 8.66
N MET A 59 -9.22 13.17 8.06
CA MET A 59 -7.95 13.21 8.80
C MET A 59 -7.80 14.51 9.61
N GLU A 60 -8.13 15.66 9.01
CA GLU A 60 -8.08 16.96 9.69
C GLU A 60 -9.15 17.09 10.80
N ALA A 61 -10.29 16.41 10.64
CA ALA A 61 -11.29 16.33 11.71
C ALA A 61 -10.86 15.44 12.87
N ILE A 62 -10.07 14.38 12.60
CA ILE A 62 -9.47 13.53 13.65
C ILE A 62 -8.37 14.29 14.39
N ASN A 63 -7.49 14.98 13.66
CA ASN A 63 -6.38 15.71 14.24
C ASN A 63 -6.06 16.96 13.41
N PRO A 64 -6.44 18.17 13.87
CA PRO A 64 -6.24 19.41 13.12
C PRO A 64 -4.77 19.85 13.01
N ASP A 65 -3.87 19.27 13.83
CA ASP A 65 -2.44 19.60 13.81
C ASP A 65 -1.68 18.86 12.70
N VAL A 66 -2.31 17.88 12.05
CA VAL A 66 -1.69 17.12 10.96
C VAL A 66 -1.87 17.85 9.63
N LYS A 67 -0.76 18.07 8.92
CA LYS A 67 -0.78 18.62 7.57
C LYS A 67 -1.09 17.52 6.54
N VAL A 68 -2.23 17.62 5.85
CA VAL A 68 -2.61 16.68 4.80
C VAL A 68 -2.40 17.29 3.42
N ILE A 69 -1.58 16.62 2.59
CA ILE A 69 -1.31 16.99 1.19
C ILE A 69 -2.01 15.97 0.29
N THR A 70 -2.87 16.46 -0.59
CA THR A 70 -3.67 15.60 -1.49
C THR A 70 -3.09 15.60 -2.90
N TYR A 71 -3.02 14.41 -3.51
CA TYR A 71 -2.61 14.22 -4.89
C TYR A 71 -3.73 13.47 -5.62
N ARG A 72 -4.55 14.20 -6.38
CA ARG A 72 -5.62 13.61 -7.20
C ARG A 72 -5.03 13.14 -8.53
N THR A 73 -4.36 12.01 -8.49
CA THR A 73 -3.68 11.44 -9.65
C THR A 73 -3.62 9.92 -9.59
N PHE A 74 -3.63 9.27 -10.74
CA PHE A 74 -3.08 7.92 -10.85
C PHE A 74 -1.56 8.02 -10.72
N VAL A 75 -0.99 7.06 -9.99
CA VAL A 75 0.45 6.97 -9.82
C VAL A 75 1.01 6.14 -10.97
N ASP A 76 1.90 6.72 -11.75
CA ASP A 76 2.58 6.16 -12.91
C ASP A 76 4.09 6.31 -12.82
N SER A 77 4.81 5.77 -13.80
CA SER A 77 6.29 5.79 -13.85
C SER A 77 6.86 7.20 -13.94
N GLU A 78 6.13 8.17 -14.48
CA GLU A 78 6.59 9.55 -14.63
C GLU A 78 6.43 10.35 -13.33
N SER A 79 5.37 10.10 -12.58
CA SER A 79 4.97 10.91 -11.42
C SER A 79 5.44 10.38 -10.07
N ILE A 80 5.65 9.06 -9.93
CA ILE A 80 5.86 8.43 -8.63
C ILE A 80 7.11 8.93 -7.91
N MET A 81 8.20 9.19 -8.62
CA MET A 81 9.46 9.65 -8.01
C MET A 81 9.28 11.02 -7.36
N ASP A 82 8.60 11.93 -8.03
CA ASP A 82 8.29 13.24 -7.47
C ASP A 82 7.29 13.16 -6.31
N LEU A 83 6.36 12.22 -6.39
CA LEU A 83 5.37 12.00 -5.34
C LEU A 83 6.01 11.53 -4.03
N ILE A 84 6.99 10.59 -4.09
CA ILE A 84 7.56 9.96 -2.89
C ILE A 84 8.78 10.66 -2.30
N LYS A 85 9.44 11.55 -3.03
CA LYS A 85 10.76 12.12 -2.68
C LYS A 85 10.80 12.79 -1.30
N ASP A 86 9.75 13.49 -0.92
CA ASP A 86 9.69 14.31 0.30
C ASP A 86 9.12 13.56 1.51
N TYR A 87 8.86 12.26 1.40
CA TYR A 87 8.29 11.44 2.47
C TYR A 87 9.30 10.44 3.02
N ASP A 88 9.22 10.20 4.33
CA ASP A 88 10.13 9.31 5.07
C ASP A 88 9.72 7.85 4.97
N PHE A 89 8.42 7.56 4.81
CA PHE A 89 7.88 6.21 4.73
C PHE A 89 6.69 6.17 3.77
N ILE A 90 6.62 5.14 2.92
CA ILE A 90 5.55 4.98 1.92
C ILE A 90 4.63 3.84 2.33
N ILE A 91 3.32 4.06 2.21
CA ILE A 91 2.31 3.01 2.41
C ILE A 91 1.67 2.68 1.07
N ASP A 92 1.82 1.43 0.64
CA ASP A 92 1.10 0.85 -0.49
C ASP A 92 -0.30 0.42 -0.05
N GLY A 93 -1.28 1.29 -0.31
CA GLY A 93 -2.71 1.04 -0.08
C GLY A 93 -3.47 0.60 -1.32
N THR A 94 -2.76 0.24 -2.41
CA THR A 94 -3.35 -0.12 -3.69
C THR A 94 -3.90 -1.55 -3.70
N ASP A 95 -4.75 -1.87 -4.66
CA ASP A 95 -5.39 -3.18 -4.81
C ASP A 95 -5.09 -3.88 -6.14
N ASN A 96 -4.10 -3.38 -6.88
CA ASN A 96 -3.71 -3.93 -8.17
C ASN A 96 -2.20 -4.18 -8.26
N PHE A 97 -1.81 -5.20 -9.00
CA PHE A 97 -0.41 -5.61 -9.13
C PHE A 97 0.47 -4.58 -9.86
N PRO A 98 0.04 -3.93 -10.97
CA PRO A 98 0.82 -2.89 -11.62
C PRO A 98 1.31 -1.82 -10.66
N ALA A 99 0.43 -1.23 -9.88
CA ALA A 99 0.79 -0.21 -8.92
C ALA A 99 1.74 -0.75 -7.84
N LYS A 100 1.53 -1.99 -7.35
CA LYS A 100 2.40 -2.61 -6.34
C LYS A 100 3.84 -2.81 -6.81
N PHE A 101 4.00 -3.27 -8.05
CA PHE A 101 5.33 -3.42 -8.64
C PHE A 101 5.99 -2.07 -8.89
N LEU A 102 5.25 -1.09 -9.40
CA LEU A 102 5.75 0.27 -9.60
C LEU A 102 6.19 0.93 -8.28
N ILE A 103 5.38 0.83 -7.22
CA ILE A 103 5.71 1.36 -5.90
C ILE A 103 6.98 0.70 -5.34
N ASN A 104 7.09 -0.63 -5.45
CA ASN A 104 8.30 -1.32 -5.04
C ASN A 104 9.53 -0.80 -5.78
N ASP A 105 9.47 -0.73 -7.10
CA ASP A 105 10.59 -0.35 -7.93
C ASP A 105 11.03 1.09 -7.64
N ALA A 106 10.08 2.01 -7.55
CA ALA A 106 10.33 3.40 -7.18
C ALA A 106 10.93 3.54 -5.78
N CYS A 107 10.38 2.83 -4.78
CA CYS A 107 10.90 2.88 -3.42
C CYS A 107 12.31 2.29 -3.31
N VAL A 108 12.61 1.21 -4.04
CA VAL A 108 13.97 0.64 -4.09
C VAL A 108 14.94 1.63 -4.72
N MET A 109 14.61 2.19 -5.89
CA MET A 109 15.46 3.15 -6.61
C MET A 109 15.66 4.45 -5.81
N ALA A 110 14.60 4.96 -5.18
CA ALA A 110 14.64 6.15 -4.33
C ALA A 110 15.22 5.90 -2.93
N LYS A 111 15.55 4.64 -2.59
CA LYS A 111 15.97 4.23 -1.24
C LYS A 111 14.97 4.67 -0.17
N LYS A 112 13.68 4.49 -0.42
CA LYS A 112 12.59 4.79 0.52
C LYS A 112 12.07 3.50 1.16
N PRO A 113 11.87 3.47 2.48
CA PRO A 113 11.17 2.37 3.12
C PRO A 113 9.69 2.40 2.75
N PHE A 114 9.08 1.23 2.65
CA PHE A 114 7.65 1.14 2.41
C PHE A 114 7.03 -0.12 3.02
N SER A 115 5.73 -0.03 3.31
CA SER A 115 4.92 -1.17 3.72
C SER A 115 4.00 -1.58 2.57
N HIS A 116 4.17 -2.82 2.12
CA HIS A 116 3.30 -3.46 1.14
C HIS A 116 2.24 -4.30 1.84
N ALA A 117 0.99 -4.22 1.39
CA ALA A 117 -0.09 -5.07 1.85
C ALA A 117 -0.97 -5.57 0.70
N GLY A 118 -1.65 -6.69 0.95
CA GLY A 118 -2.66 -7.25 0.05
C GLY A 118 -3.76 -7.92 0.85
N ILE A 119 -5.01 -7.78 0.40
CA ILE A 119 -6.17 -8.42 1.00
C ILE A 119 -7.04 -9.05 -0.09
N ILE A 120 -7.56 -10.23 0.19
CA ILE A 120 -8.52 -10.92 -0.68
C ILE A 120 -9.46 -11.78 0.16
N ARG A 121 -10.76 -11.65 -0.03
CA ARG A 121 -11.76 -12.39 0.76
C ARG A 121 -11.52 -12.25 2.27
N PHE A 122 -11.08 -13.31 2.94
CA PHE A 122 -10.78 -13.41 4.37
C PHE A 122 -9.29 -13.54 4.66
N LYS A 123 -8.42 -13.27 3.68
CA LYS A 123 -6.98 -13.37 3.82
C LYS A 123 -6.31 -12.03 3.61
N GLY A 124 -5.25 -11.80 4.38
CA GLY A 124 -4.43 -10.61 4.27
C GLY A 124 -2.95 -10.97 4.34
N GLN A 125 -2.11 -10.13 3.76
CA GLN A 125 -0.66 -10.21 3.85
C GLN A 125 -0.05 -8.83 4.00
N LEU A 126 1.12 -8.79 4.62
CA LEU A 126 1.86 -7.57 4.90
C LEU A 126 3.35 -7.86 4.90
N MET A 127 4.16 -7.00 4.31
CA MET A 127 5.61 -6.95 4.47
C MET A 127 6.10 -5.51 4.49
N THR A 128 7.27 -5.30 5.10
CA THR A 128 7.93 -4.00 5.14
C THR A 128 9.32 -4.12 4.51
N TYR A 129 9.63 -3.19 3.62
CA TYR A 129 10.95 -3.03 3.04
C TYR A 129 11.65 -1.81 3.65
N VAL A 130 12.89 -2.01 4.05
CA VAL A 130 13.82 -0.94 4.44
C VAL A 130 15.08 -1.07 3.58
N PRO A 131 15.57 0.01 2.96
CA PRO A 131 16.75 -0.05 2.11
C PRO A 131 17.97 -0.65 2.82
N GLY A 132 18.53 -1.71 2.23
CA GLY A 132 19.69 -2.43 2.81
C GLY A 132 19.35 -3.44 3.92
N GLU A 133 18.07 -3.61 4.28
CA GLU A 133 17.63 -4.51 5.34
C GLU A 133 16.65 -5.57 4.81
N GLY A 134 17.14 -6.56 4.09
CA GLY A 134 16.33 -7.70 3.62
C GLY A 134 15.71 -7.52 2.23
N PRO A 135 14.78 -8.40 1.84
CA PRO A 135 14.29 -8.50 0.47
C PRO A 135 13.29 -7.39 0.14
N CYS A 136 13.31 -6.92 -1.10
CA CYS A 136 12.24 -6.10 -1.65
C CYS A 136 11.06 -7.00 -2.10
N TYR A 137 9.95 -6.38 -2.54
CA TYR A 137 8.78 -7.12 -3.02
C TYR A 137 9.11 -8.08 -4.19
N ARG A 138 10.02 -7.67 -5.11
CA ARG A 138 10.44 -8.51 -6.24
C ARG A 138 11.33 -9.68 -5.85
N CYS A 139 12.02 -9.64 -4.72
CA CYS A 139 12.73 -10.81 -4.22
C CYS A 139 11.77 -11.97 -3.90
N VAL A 140 10.54 -11.63 -3.52
CA VAL A 140 9.48 -12.59 -3.15
C VAL A 140 8.56 -12.89 -4.33
N PHE A 141 8.11 -11.85 -5.04
CA PHE A 141 7.20 -11.91 -6.17
C PHE A 141 7.90 -11.36 -7.42
N LYS A 142 8.59 -12.24 -8.15
CA LYS A 142 9.50 -11.83 -9.24
C LYS A 142 8.85 -11.00 -10.34
N ASN A 143 7.62 -11.36 -10.72
CA ASN A 143 6.86 -10.73 -11.81
C ASN A 143 5.38 -10.55 -11.42
N PRO A 144 4.68 -9.59 -12.02
CA PRO A 144 3.23 -9.54 -11.92
C PRO A 144 2.63 -10.90 -12.34
N PRO A 145 1.60 -11.40 -11.62
CA PRO A 145 0.95 -12.63 -12.00
C PRO A 145 0.31 -12.49 -13.39
N PRO A 146 0.21 -13.58 -14.16
CA PRO A 146 -0.58 -13.57 -15.40
C PRO A 146 -2.01 -13.08 -15.13
N LYS A 147 -2.62 -12.43 -16.11
CA LYS A 147 -3.90 -11.75 -16.08
C LYS A 147 -5.02 -12.45 -15.32
N ASP A 148 -5.11 -13.78 -15.46
CA ASP A 148 -6.21 -14.59 -14.92
C ASP A 148 -5.80 -15.46 -13.73
N ALA A 149 -4.55 -15.36 -13.28
CA ALA A 149 -4.03 -16.22 -12.22
C ALA A 149 -4.54 -15.84 -10.82
N VAL A 150 -4.90 -14.57 -10.61
CA VAL A 150 -5.40 -14.07 -9.34
C VAL A 150 -6.63 -13.21 -9.59
N PRO A 151 -7.79 -13.55 -9.01
CA PRO A 151 -8.99 -12.73 -9.15
C PRO A 151 -8.76 -11.35 -8.50
N THR A 152 -9.27 -10.30 -9.13
CA THR A 152 -9.24 -8.95 -8.56
C THR A 152 -10.10 -8.88 -7.30
N CYS A 153 -9.85 -7.86 -6.45
CA CYS A 153 -10.71 -7.59 -5.28
C CYS A 153 -12.19 -7.40 -5.66
N LYS A 154 -12.46 -6.86 -6.85
CA LYS A 154 -13.83 -6.70 -7.38
C LYS A 154 -14.49 -8.05 -7.72
N GLN A 155 -13.72 -8.99 -8.27
CA GLN A 155 -14.23 -10.33 -8.64
C GLN A 155 -14.35 -11.26 -7.43
N ALA A 156 -13.35 -11.26 -6.55
CA ALA A 156 -13.32 -12.16 -5.40
C ALA A 156 -14.13 -11.67 -4.21
N GLY A 157 -14.34 -10.36 -4.11
CA GLY A 157 -14.85 -9.68 -2.93
C GLY A 157 -13.80 -9.55 -1.82
N VAL A 158 -14.04 -8.60 -0.94
CA VAL A 158 -13.23 -8.34 0.26
C VAL A 158 -14.15 -7.98 1.41
N ILE A 159 -13.96 -8.60 2.55
CA ILE A 159 -14.63 -8.20 3.78
C ILE A 159 -13.98 -6.92 4.30
N GLY A 160 -14.75 -5.85 4.54
CA GLY A 160 -14.24 -4.54 4.90
C GLY A 160 -13.30 -4.55 6.12
N ALA A 161 -13.60 -5.36 7.14
CA ALA A 161 -12.78 -5.52 8.33
C ALA A 161 -11.35 -6.01 8.02
N MET A 162 -11.13 -6.73 6.89
CA MET A 162 -9.79 -7.14 6.46
C MET A 162 -8.90 -5.93 6.14
N GLY A 163 -9.47 -4.92 5.47
CA GLY A 163 -8.79 -3.64 5.24
C GLY A 163 -8.44 -2.96 6.55
N GLY A 164 -9.37 -2.95 7.50
CA GLY A 164 -9.16 -2.42 8.85
C GLY A 164 -7.97 -3.06 9.56
N VAL A 165 -7.92 -4.40 9.61
CA VAL A 165 -6.84 -5.15 10.28
C VAL A 165 -5.50 -4.88 9.60
N ILE A 166 -5.40 -5.12 8.30
CA ILE A 166 -4.12 -5.07 7.59
C ILE A 166 -3.63 -3.63 7.41
N GLY A 167 -4.51 -2.68 7.09
CA GLY A 167 -4.13 -1.27 6.97
C GLY A 167 -3.70 -0.64 8.31
N SER A 168 -4.29 -1.06 9.44
CA SER A 168 -3.83 -0.64 10.76
C SER A 168 -2.44 -1.19 11.08
N LEU A 169 -2.12 -2.41 10.64
CA LEU A 169 -0.77 -2.96 10.77
C LEU A 169 0.24 -2.19 9.89
N GLN A 170 -0.13 -1.74 8.68
CA GLN A 170 0.71 -0.84 7.89
C GLN A 170 1.00 0.48 8.61
N ALA A 171 -0.03 1.08 9.23
CA ALA A 171 0.16 2.27 10.05
C ALA A 171 1.14 2.02 11.21
N MET A 172 1.03 0.86 11.88
CA MET A 172 1.94 0.49 12.97
C MET A 172 3.38 0.33 12.49
N GLU A 173 3.61 -0.25 11.30
CA GLU A 173 4.95 -0.32 10.70
C GLU A 173 5.55 1.09 10.47
N ALA A 174 4.75 2.00 9.90
CA ALA A 174 5.17 3.39 9.70
C ALA A 174 5.49 4.10 11.04
N VAL A 175 4.64 3.96 12.05
CA VAL A 175 4.87 4.55 13.39
C VAL A 175 6.14 4.00 14.03
N LYS A 176 6.36 2.69 13.99
CA LYS A 176 7.59 2.08 14.52
C LYS A 176 8.84 2.60 13.78
N TYR A 177 8.77 2.70 12.47
CA TYR A 177 9.88 3.23 11.67
C TYR A 177 10.20 4.67 12.04
N ILE A 178 9.18 5.55 12.11
CA ILE A 178 9.35 6.98 12.45
C ILE A 178 9.92 7.16 13.86
N LEU A 179 9.48 6.36 14.81
CA LEU A 179 9.94 6.42 16.20
C LEU A 179 11.28 5.69 16.43
N GLY A 180 11.73 4.86 15.50
CA GLY A 180 12.91 4.02 15.67
C GLY A 180 12.77 2.99 16.80
N VAL A 181 11.56 2.40 16.97
CA VAL A 181 11.27 1.49 18.08
C VAL A 181 10.71 0.15 17.58
N GLY A 182 11.02 -0.91 18.33
CA GLY A 182 10.53 -2.27 18.04
C GLY A 182 11.12 -2.88 16.77
N ASP A 183 10.59 -4.03 16.36
CA ASP A 183 11.01 -4.75 15.17
C ASP A 183 10.02 -4.52 14.03
N LEU A 184 10.54 -4.16 12.87
CA LEU A 184 9.76 -4.09 11.64
C LEU A 184 9.57 -5.49 11.03
N LEU A 185 8.65 -5.62 10.08
CA LEU A 185 8.45 -6.84 9.29
C LEU A 185 9.50 -7.01 8.18
N THR A 186 10.66 -6.35 8.30
CA THR A 186 11.78 -6.50 7.36
C THR A 186 12.28 -7.94 7.35
N GLY A 187 12.33 -8.56 6.17
CA GLY A 187 12.70 -9.97 6.03
C GLY A 187 11.60 -10.97 6.41
N TYR A 188 10.38 -10.51 6.60
CA TYR A 188 9.23 -11.36 6.91
C TYR A 188 7.99 -11.00 6.09
N LEU A 189 7.21 -12.03 5.76
CA LEU A 189 5.84 -11.89 5.29
C LEU A 189 4.89 -12.27 6.43
N LEU A 190 4.10 -11.32 6.89
CA LEU A 190 2.98 -11.61 7.78
C LEU A 190 1.77 -12.01 6.94
N THR A 191 1.15 -13.13 7.25
CA THR A 191 -0.13 -13.55 6.67
C THR A 191 -1.19 -13.64 7.75
N TYR A 192 -2.42 -13.29 7.40
CA TYR A 192 -3.59 -13.38 8.27
C TYR A 192 -4.71 -14.15 7.59
N ASP A 193 -5.24 -15.16 8.27
CA ASP A 193 -6.44 -15.91 7.87
C ASP A 193 -7.56 -15.61 8.89
N ALA A 194 -8.51 -14.76 8.50
CA ALA A 194 -9.58 -14.31 9.39
C ALA A 194 -10.59 -15.43 9.72
N LEU A 195 -10.73 -16.45 8.87
CA LEU A 195 -11.61 -17.58 9.17
C LEU A 195 -11.06 -18.46 10.29
N LYS A 196 -9.72 -18.47 10.47
CA LYS A 196 -9.04 -19.21 11.52
C LYS A 196 -8.54 -18.34 12.66
N MET A 197 -8.63 -17.00 12.51
CA MET A 197 -8.04 -16.03 13.42
C MET A 197 -6.54 -16.26 13.62
N GLU A 198 -5.83 -16.64 12.55
CA GLU A 198 -4.44 -17.07 12.60
C GLU A 198 -3.53 -16.07 11.90
N PHE A 199 -2.52 -15.60 12.63
CA PHE A 199 -1.40 -14.85 12.07
C PHE A 199 -0.18 -15.77 11.94
N ARG A 200 0.50 -15.70 10.79
CA ARG A 200 1.76 -16.40 10.55
C ARG A 200 2.81 -15.41 10.09
N LYS A 201 3.95 -15.38 10.77
CA LYS A 201 5.14 -14.63 10.39
C LYS A 201 6.09 -15.59 9.68
N ILE A 202 6.23 -15.46 8.37
CA ILE A 202 7.02 -16.34 7.50
C ILE A 202 8.34 -15.63 7.23
N LYS A 203 9.46 -16.25 7.57
CA LYS A 203 10.79 -15.72 7.23
C LYS A 203 10.97 -15.78 5.71
N LEU A 204 11.33 -14.66 5.11
CA LEU A 204 11.64 -14.53 3.70
C LEU A 204 13.12 -14.89 3.44
N PRO A 205 13.49 -15.25 2.20
CA PRO A 205 14.89 -15.28 1.78
C PRO A 205 15.55 -13.94 2.09
N GLU A 206 16.82 -13.96 2.35
CA GLU A 206 17.62 -12.74 2.39
C GLU A 206 17.64 -12.11 0.98
N HIS A 207 18.27 -10.92 0.85
CA HIS A 207 18.49 -10.26 -0.43
C HIS A 207 18.88 -11.28 -1.53
N THR A 208 18.19 -11.19 -2.67
CA THR A 208 18.42 -12.09 -3.81
C THR A 208 19.38 -11.40 -4.78
N GLU A 209 20.59 -11.95 -4.95
CA GLU A 209 21.64 -11.39 -5.81
C GLU A 209 21.14 -11.14 -7.25
N ASP A 210 20.24 -11.99 -7.76
CA ASP A 210 19.62 -11.90 -9.08
C ASP A 210 18.28 -11.12 -9.10
N CYS A 211 17.96 -10.36 -8.04
CA CYS A 211 16.75 -9.55 -8.06
C CYS A 211 16.82 -8.47 -9.14
N ALA A 212 15.78 -8.37 -9.96
CA ALA A 212 15.77 -7.47 -11.10
C ALA A 212 15.88 -5.97 -10.74
N VAL A 213 15.60 -5.57 -9.49
CA VAL A 213 15.61 -4.16 -9.06
C VAL A 213 16.62 -3.90 -7.94
N CYS A 214 16.67 -4.76 -6.90
CA CYS A 214 17.56 -4.54 -5.75
C CYS A 214 18.76 -5.48 -5.71
N GLY A 215 18.94 -6.37 -6.73
CA GLY A 215 20.08 -7.29 -6.82
C GLY A 215 21.40 -6.61 -7.16
N ASP A 216 22.47 -7.39 -7.19
CA ASP A 216 23.83 -6.89 -7.46
C ASP A 216 23.98 -6.43 -8.92
N HIS A 217 23.18 -6.99 -9.82
CA HIS A 217 23.14 -6.64 -11.25
C HIS A 217 21.70 -6.37 -11.69
N PRO A 218 21.08 -5.24 -11.27
CA PRO A 218 19.69 -4.95 -11.57
C PRO A 218 19.45 -4.82 -13.08
N THR A 219 18.42 -5.46 -13.58
CA THR A 219 18.00 -5.38 -14.99
C THR A 219 16.89 -4.36 -15.23
N ILE A 220 16.18 -3.95 -14.17
CA ILE A 220 15.18 -2.89 -14.18
C ILE A 220 15.84 -1.67 -13.55
N THR A 221 16.31 -0.76 -14.39
CA THR A 221 17.04 0.47 -14.01
C THR A 221 16.22 1.73 -14.22
N GLU A 222 15.08 1.61 -14.88
CA GLU A 222 14.12 2.68 -15.14
C GLU A 222 12.72 2.22 -14.73
N LEU A 223 11.88 3.16 -14.30
CA LEU A 223 10.50 2.87 -13.98
C LEU A 223 9.69 2.66 -15.25
N ILE A 224 8.82 1.66 -15.22
CA ILE A 224 7.91 1.34 -16.32
C ILE A 224 6.48 1.18 -15.76
N ASP A 225 5.51 1.53 -16.58
CA ASP A 225 4.12 1.22 -16.27
C ASP A 225 3.81 -0.22 -16.64
N TYR A 226 3.31 -0.97 -15.65
CA TYR A 226 2.93 -2.37 -15.86
C TYR A 226 1.50 -2.40 -16.38
N GLU A 227 1.29 -3.00 -17.53
CA GLU A 227 -0.07 -3.20 -18.05
C GLU A 227 -0.80 -4.25 -17.21
N GLN A 228 -1.92 -3.83 -16.64
CA GLN A 228 -2.91 -4.79 -16.18
C GLN A 228 -3.70 -5.21 -17.43
N THR A 229 -3.30 -6.31 -18.05
CA THR A 229 -4.10 -6.88 -19.13
C THR A 229 -5.51 -7.19 -18.60
N GLU A 230 -6.53 -6.47 -19.05
CA GLU A 230 -7.92 -6.72 -18.70
C GLU A 230 -8.35 -8.11 -19.20
N CYS A 231 -9.13 -8.85 -18.40
CA CYS A 231 -9.84 -10.00 -18.92
C CYS A 231 -10.85 -9.48 -19.93
N GLU A 232 -10.61 -9.73 -21.22
CA GLU A 232 -11.66 -9.60 -22.23
C GLU A 232 -12.78 -10.57 -21.82
N GLY A 233 -13.98 -10.02 -21.62
CA GLY A 233 -15.13 -10.78 -21.15
C GLY A 233 -15.49 -11.89 -22.14
N ILE A 234 -15.74 -13.08 -21.61
CA ILE A 234 -16.57 -14.10 -22.26
C ILE A 234 -18.03 -13.79 -21.88
#